data_2795695561018308583a5ef410c078ab
#
_entry.id   2795695561018308583a5ef410c078ab
#
_cell.length_a   1.000
_cell.length_b   1.000
_cell.length_c   1.000
_cell.angle_alpha   90.00
_cell.angle_beta   90.00
_cell.angle_gamma   90.00
#
_symmetry.space_group_name_H-M   'P 1'
#
loop_
_entity.id
_entity.type
_entity.pdbx_description
1 polymer ?
#
loop_
_entity_poly.entity_id
_entity_poly.type
_entity_poly.pdbx_seq_one_letter_code
_entity_poly.pdbx_strand_id
1 'polypeptide(L)'
;MEFAGIMHGLGVYVTIFERDDKVLRGFDEDIRDFLVAEMIKKGIKFMPNTHVDRIEQIDAGFTMHTTAGETVTTDLVMYATGCVPNTKNLGLENLGVALDKVSAIIVNKDYKTNVPSIYALSDVTNRVNLTPVATAEGMFLVNKLYANKAGNVDYENIPTAVFSQPSIGTVGLTEAQAREKFSDIDVYKTDFKPMKNTLSGSSERTFMKMLVVRSTDKVVGMHMVGPEAGEIIQGFAVAIRAGATKAIFDNTIGIHPTAAEEFEIGRAHV
;
A
#
# COMPACT_ATOMS: atom_id res chain seq x y z
N MET A 1 2.72 -10.30 -0.92
CA MET A 1 3.98 -9.69 -1.38
C MET A 1 5.06 -9.74 -0.31
N GLU A 2 4.78 -9.28 0.92
CA GLU A 2 5.78 -9.19 2.01
C GLU A 2 6.36 -10.54 2.38
N PHE A 3 5.52 -11.53 2.75
CA PHE A 3 5.98 -12.89 3.04
C PHE A 3 6.68 -13.57 1.86
N ALA A 4 6.29 -13.26 0.62
CA ALA A 4 7.00 -13.78 -0.55
C ALA A 4 8.47 -13.33 -0.56
N GLY A 5 8.74 -12.07 -0.26
CA GLY A 5 10.10 -11.55 -0.13
C GLY A 5 10.85 -12.16 1.05
N ILE A 6 10.20 -12.28 2.22
CA ILE A 6 10.79 -12.88 3.43
C ILE A 6 11.19 -14.34 3.18
N MET A 7 10.26 -15.17 2.68
CA MET A 7 10.52 -16.59 2.44
C MET A 7 11.59 -16.79 1.36
N HIS A 8 11.54 -16.01 0.28
CA HIS A 8 12.56 -16.04 -0.75
C HIS A 8 13.95 -15.68 -0.19
N GLY A 9 14.03 -14.66 0.66
CA GLY A 9 15.27 -14.27 1.34
C GLY A 9 15.84 -15.34 2.29
N LEU A 10 14.99 -16.24 2.77
CA LEU A 10 15.38 -17.43 3.55
C LEU A 10 15.71 -18.66 2.68
N GLY A 11 15.76 -18.51 1.36
CA GLY A 11 16.14 -19.59 0.44
C GLY A 11 14.98 -20.46 -0.06
N VAL A 12 13.74 -20.06 0.18
CA VAL A 12 12.55 -20.78 -0.31
C VAL A 12 12.27 -20.40 -1.78
N TYR A 13 11.95 -21.39 -2.61
CA TYR A 13 11.43 -21.17 -3.95
C TYR A 13 9.96 -20.71 -3.86
N VAL A 14 9.72 -19.44 -4.16
CA VAL A 14 8.40 -18.83 -4.01
C VAL A 14 7.69 -18.69 -5.36
N THR A 15 6.45 -19.14 -5.43
CA THR A 15 5.53 -18.88 -6.53
C THR A 15 4.32 -18.11 -6.01
N ILE A 16 3.99 -16.98 -6.63
CA ILE A 16 2.82 -16.18 -6.32
C ILE A 16 1.76 -16.45 -7.37
N PHE A 17 0.57 -16.86 -6.93
CA PHE A 17 -0.63 -16.94 -7.76
C PHE A 17 -1.47 -15.68 -7.50
N GLU A 18 -1.80 -14.95 -8.55
CA GLU A 18 -2.68 -13.79 -8.47
C GLU A 18 -3.85 -13.98 -9.44
N ARG A 19 -5.06 -13.82 -8.95
CA ARG A 19 -6.27 -13.97 -9.76
C ARG A 19 -6.46 -12.86 -10.78
N ASP A 20 -5.95 -11.67 -10.47
CA ASP A 20 -5.97 -10.50 -11.34
C ASP A 20 -4.67 -10.48 -12.19
N ASP A 21 -4.58 -9.54 -13.11
CA ASP A 21 -3.38 -9.35 -13.94
C ASP A 21 -2.20 -8.78 -13.14
N LYS A 22 -2.47 -8.08 -12.05
CA LYS A 22 -1.46 -7.39 -11.22
C LYS A 22 -1.76 -7.51 -9.73
N VAL A 23 -0.70 -7.51 -8.93
CA VAL A 23 -0.76 -7.45 -7.45
C VAL A 23 -1.15 -6.05 -6.95
N LEU A 24 -1.39 -5.92 -5.64
CA LEU A 24 -1.55 -4.63 -4.93
C LEU A 24 -2.62 -3.72 -5.55
N ARG A 25 -3.83 -4.22 -5.69
CA ARG A 25 -4.98 -3.43 -6.16
C ARG A 25 -5.10 -2.12 -5.35
N GLY A 26 -5.29 -1.00 -6.07
CA GLY A 26 -5.43 0.33 -5.46
C GLY A 26 -4.13 1.12 -5.36
N PHE A 27 -2.98 0.48 -5.59
CA PHE A 27 -1.71 1.18 -5.76
C PHE A 27 -1.54 1.71 -7.19
N ASP A 28 -0.61 2.65 -7.37
CA ASP A 28 -0.30 3.20 -8.69
C ASP A 28 0.24 2.11 -9.64
N GLU A 29 -0.19 2.15 -10.91
CA GLU A 29 0.10 1.09 -11.88
C GLU A 29 1.59 0.90 -12.14
N ASP A 30 2.36 2.00 -12.26
CA ASP A 30 3.81 1.90 -12.48
C ASP A 30 4.52 1.25 -11.28
N ILE A 31 4.03 1.51 -10.05
CA ILE A 31 4.56 0.90 -8.83
C ILE A 31 4.32 -0.61 -8.81
N ARG A 32 3.12 -1.03 -9.20
CA ARG A 32 2.73 -2.45 -9.27
C ARG A 32 3.60 -3.21 -10.26
N ASP A 33 3.75 -2.64 -11.47
CA ASP A 33 4.56 -3.24 -12.54
C ASP A 33 6.04 -3.30 -12.16
N PHE A 34 6.57 -2.21 -11.61
CA PHE A 34 7.98 -2.14 -11.21
C PHE A 34 8.31 -3.14 -10.10
N LEU A 35 7.46 -3.23 -9.07
CA LEU A 35 7.67 -4.20 -7.99
C LEU A 35 7.72 -5.63 -8.52
N VAL A 36 6.75 -6.04 -9.35
CA VAL A 36 6.69 -7.39 -9.89
C VAL A 36 7.94 -7.69 -10.73
N ALA A 37 8.38 -6.72 -11.56
CA ALA A 37 9.61 -6.88 -12.35
C ALA A 37 10.85 -7.09 -11.47
N GLU A 38 10.99 -6.32 -10.37
CA GLU A 38 12.10 -6.47 -9.43
C GLU A 38 12.04 -7.82 -8.68
N MET A 39 10.87 -8.28 -8.29
CA MET A 39 10.71 -9.58 -7.62
C MET A 39 11.02 -10.76 -8.55
N ILE A 40 10.62 -10.67 -9.82
CA ILE A 40 10.95 -11.69 -10.84
C ILE A 40 12.47 -11.75 -11.07
N LYS A 41 13.17 -10.60 -11.14
CA LYS A 41 14.65 -10.56 -11.24
C LYS A 41 15.34 -11.30 -10.09
N LYS A 42 14.72 -11.30 -8.91
CA LYS A 42 15.23 -12.04 -7.73
C LYS A 42 14.95 -13.55 -7.80
N GLY A 43 14.10 -14.02 -8.71
CA GLY A 43 13.76 -15.42 -8.87
C GLY A 43 12.41 -15.84 -8.28
N ILE A 44 11.60 -14.89 -7.81
CA ILE A 44 10.22 -15.17 -7.40
C ILE A 44 9.38 -15.39 -8.66
N LYS A 45 8.71 -16.55 -8.74
CA LYS A 45 7.82 -16.84 -9.86
C LYS A 45 6.47 -16.14 -9.65
N PHE A 46 5.99 -15.46 -10.68
CA PHE A 46 4.69 -14.79 -10.66
C PHE A 46 3.76 -15.38 -11.71
N MET A 47 2.55 -15.74 -11.30
CA MET A 47 1.51 -16.33 -12.16
C MET A 47 0.24 -15.47 -12.03
N PRO A 48 0.09 -14.44 -12.89
CA PRO A 48 -1.11 -13.61 -12.95
C PRO A 48 -2.27 -14.37 -13.59
N ASN A 49 -3.49 -13.83 -13.44
CA ASN A 49 -4.73 -14.39 -13.99
C ASN A 49 -4.92 -15.88 -13.64
N THR A 50 -4.40 -16.30 -12.49
CA THR A 50 -4.37 -17.69 -12.09
C THR A 50 -5.27 -17.92 -10.88
N HIS A 51 -6.35 -18.66 -11.08
CA HIS A 51 -7.25 -19.09 -10.03
C HIS A 51 -6.89 -20.51 -9.58
N VAL A 52 -6.72 -20.71 -8.28
CA VAL A 52 -6.59 -22.03 -7.69
C VAL A 52 -7.99 -22.61 -7.49
N ASP A 53 -8.25 -23.74 -8.12
CA ASP A 53 -9.52 -24.46 -8.04
C ASP A 53 -9.53 -25.38 -6.82
N ARG A 54 -8.44 -26.14 -6.64
CA ARG A 54 -8.36 -27.17 -5.61
C ARG A 54 -6.92 -27.34 -5.11
N ILE A 55 -6.79 -27.65 -3.83
CA ILE A 55 -5.54 -28.03 -3.19
C ILE A 55 -5.72 -29.40 -2.54
N GLU A 56 -4.85 -30.32 -2.87
CA GLU A 56 -4.82 -31.67 -2.32
C GLU A 56 -3.56 -31.89 -1.50
N GLN A 57 -3.70 -32.43 -0.31
CA GLN A 57 -2.56 -32.88 0.48
C GLN A 57 -2.04 -34.17 -0.09
N ILE A 58 -0.73 -34.28 -0.25
CA ILE A 58 -0.01 -35.50 -0.67
C ILE A 58 1.04 -35.83 0.39
N ASP A 59 1.69 -36.98 0.28
CA ASP A 59 2.69 -37.45 1.28
C ASP A 59 3.84 -36.47 1.50
N ALA A 60 4.24 -35.72 0.44
CA ALA A 60 5.36 -34.79 0.47
C ALA A 60 4.92 -33.32 0.23
N GLY A 61 3.78 -32.89 0.79
CA GLY A 61 3.34 -31.53 0.66
C GLY A 61 1.93 -31.36 0.06
N PHE A 62 1.79 -30.51 -0.95
CA PHE A 62 0.49 -30.17 -1.55
C PHE A 62 0.58 -30.13 -3.07
N THR A 63 -0.50 -30.53 -3.71
CA THR A 63 -0.72 -30.35 -5.14
C THR A 63 -1.82 -29.31 -5.33
N MET A 64 -1.51 -28.23 -6.03
CA MET A 64 -2.45 -27.18 -6.38
C MET A 64 -2.90 -27.34 -7.83
N HIS A 65 -4.21 -27.30 -8.06
CA HIS A 65 -4.82 -27.34 -9.39
C HIS A 65 -5.39 -25.98 -9.72
N THR A 66 -5.09 -25.46 -10.91
CA THR A 66 -5.61 -24.19 -11.39
C THR A 66 -6.82 -24.40 -12.30
N THR A 67 -7.66 -23.38 -12.42
CA THR A 67 -8.80 -23.41 -13.36
C THR A 67 -8.35 -23.49 -14.82
N ALA A 68 -7.10 -23.17 -15.14
CA ALA A 68 -6.50 -23.35 -16.46
C ALA A 68 -6.01 -24.78 -16.74
N GLY A 69 -6.14 -25.69 -15.76
CA GLY A 69 -5.70 -27.07 -15.88
C GLY A 69 -4.22 -27.31 -15.54
N GLU A 70 -3.52 -26.27 -15.08
CA GLU A 70 -2.13 -26.44 -14.62
C GLU A 70 -2.11 -27.05 -13.22
N THR A 71 -1.04 -27.79 -12.94
CA THR A 71 -0.79 -28.43 -11.64
C THR A 71 0.57 -28.01 -11.11
N VAL A 72 0.64 -27.58 -9.85
CA VAL A 72 1.86 -27.20 -9.17
C VAL A 72 1.98 -27.95 -7.85
N THR A 73 3.11 -28.62 -7.64
CA THR A 73 3.42 -29.28 -6.37
C THR A 73 4.31 -28.38 -5.52
N THR A 74 4.05 -28.33 -4.21
CA THR A 74 4.76 -27.47 -3.27
C THR A 74 4.75 -28.08 -1.87
N ASP A 75 5.74 -27.71 -1.05
CA ASP A 75 5.83 -28.15 0.35
C ASP A 75 4.84 -27.40 1.26
N LEU A 76 4.53 -26.14 0.92
CA LEU A 76 3.69 -25.28 1.74
C LEU A 76 2.79 -24.38 0.88
N VAL A 77 1.57 -24.13 1.32
CA VAL A 77 0.64 -23.18 0.73
C VAL A 77 0.29 -22.10 1.75
N MET A 78 0.45 -20.84 1.35
CA MET A 78 0.07 -19.69 2.15
C MET A 78 -1.07 -18.93 1.47
N TYR A 79 -2.20 -18.79 2.17
CA TYR A 79 -3.29 -17.92 1.73
C TYR A 79 -3.06 -16.48 2.18
N ALA A 80 -3.08 -15.57 1.22
CA ALA A 80 -3.01 -14.12 1.46
C ALA A 80 -4.13 -13.41 0.68
N THR A 81 -5.35 -13.97 0.75
CA THR A 81 -6.49 -13.62 -0.12
C THR A 81 -7.34 -12.47 0.39
N GLY A 82 -6.85 -11.72 1.38
CA GLY A 82 -7.53 -10.58 1.98
C GLY A 82 -8.16 -10.89 3.34
N CYS A 83 -8.79 -9.88 3.92
CA CYS A 83 -9.42 -9.93 5.23
C CYS A 83 -10.88 -9.51 5.14
N VAL A 84 -11.67 -9.96 6.10
CA VAL A 84 -13.02 -9.46 6.38
C VAL A 84 -13.10 -9.01 7.84
N PRO A 85 -13.99 -8.07 8.18
CA PRO A 85 -14.17 -7.65 9.56
C PRO A 85 -14.48 -8.83 10.49
N ASN A 86 -13.74 -8.94 11.59
CA ASN A 86 -13.94 -10.02 12.57
C ASN A 86 -15.04 -9.66 13.56
N THR A 87 -16.28 -9.68 13.12
CA THR A 87 -17.46 -9.30 13.89
C THR A 87 -18.33 -10.47 14.33
N LYS A 88 -17.98 -11.69 13.93
CA LYS A 88 -18.74 -12.90 14.29
C LYS A 88 -18.65 -13.18 15.80
N ASN A 89 -19.75 -13.66 16.37
CA ASN A 89 -19.85 -14.09 17.79
C ASN A 89 -19.62 -12.96 18.82
N LEU A 90 -19.78 -11.69 18.43
CA LEU A 90 -19.76 -10.55 19.34
C LEU A 90 -21.14 -10.23 19.93
N GLY A 91 -22.19 -10.97 19.56
CA GLY A 91 -23.56 -10.73 20.03
C GLY A 91 -24.19 -9.46 19.43
N LEU A 92 -23.66 -8.93 18.34
CA LEU A 92 -24.13 -7.69 17.71
C LEU A 92 -25.55 -7.81 17.20
N GLU A 93 -25.94 -9.00 16.73
CA GLU A 93 -27.28 -9.33 16.25
C GLU A 93 -28.32 -9.20 17.37
N ASN A 94 -27.98 -9.61 18.58
CA ASN A 94 -28.87 -9.54 19.75
C ASN A 94 -29.14 -8.10 20.18
N LEU A 95 -28.23 -7.19 19.85
CA LEU A 95 -28.32 -5.77 20.17
C LEU A 95 -28.86 -4.94 19.00
N GLY A 96 -29.09 -5.57 17.85
CA GLY A 96 -29.55 -4.91 16.62
C GLY A 96 -28.54 -3.95 16.02
N VAL A 97 -27.24 -4.19 16.21
CA VAL A 97 -26.19 -3.40 15.57
C VAL A 97 -26.18 -3.66 14.07
N ALA A 98 -26.24 -2.61 13.27
CA ALA A 98 -26.28 -2.71 11.82
C ALA A 98 -24.91 -3.09 11.25
N LEU A 99 -24.89 -4.09 10.36
CA LEU A 99 -23.72 -4.53 9.60
C LEU A 99 -23.95 -4.31 8.11
N ASP A 100 -22.88 -4.13 7.35
CA ASP A 100 -22.93 -4.09 5.91
C ASP A 100 -22.86 -5.51 5.28
N LYS A 101 -22.81 -5.58 3.94
CA LYS A 101 -22.78 -6.83 3.16
C LYS A 101 -21.52 -7.68 3.39
N VAL A 102 -20.43 -7.07 3.92
CA VAL A 102 -19.17 -7.77 4.25
C VAL A 102 -18.99 -7.94 5.76
N SER A 103 -20.05 -7.74 6.52
CA SER A 103 -20.10 -7.84 7.99
C SER A 103 -19.31 -6.73 8.71
N ALA A 104 -19.03 -5.59 8.07
CA ALA A 104 -18.48 -4.44 8.76
C ALA A 104 -19.55 -3.72 9.58
N ILE A 105 -19.16 -3.22 10.75
CA ILE A 105 -20.06 -2.44 11.60
C ILE A 105 -20.31 -1.07 10.98
N ILE A 106 -21.55 -0.73 10.70
CA ILE A 106 -21.94 0.56 10.13
C ILE A 106 -21.89 1.62 11.23
N VAL A 107 -21.11 2.68 11.00
CA VAL A 107 -20.99 3.81 11.92
C VAL A 107 -21.13 5.14 11.18
N ASN A 108 -21.54 6.17 11.91
CA ASN A 108 -21.54 7.54 11.42
C ASN A 108 -20.14 8.18 11.47
N LYS A 109 -20.04 9.49 11.16
CA LYS A 109 -18.77 10.26 11.20
C LYS A 109 -18.11 10.32 12.59
N ASP A 110 -18.86 10.02 13.63
CA ASP A 110 -18.42 10.05 15.03
C ASP A 110 -18.16 8.64 15.57
N TYR A 111 -18.03 7.66 14.70
CA TYR A 111 -17.82 6.23 15.02
C TYR A 111 -18.93 5.58 15.83
N LYS A 112 -20.09 6.24 15.91
CA LYS A 112 -21.26 5.74 16.64
C LYS A 112 -22.11 4.86 15.74
N THR A 113 -22.51 3.69 16.25
CA THR A 113 -23.43 2.78 15.56
C THR A 113 -24.88 3.29 15.65
N ASN A 114 -25.82 2.53 15.12
CA ASN A 114 -27.26 2.76 15.31
C ASN A 114 -27.71 2.51 16.77
N VAL A 115 -26.92 1.83 17.60
CA VAL A 115 -27.18 1.63 19.03
C VAL A 115 -26.45 2.72 19.82
N PRO A 116 -27.16 3.57 20.60
CA PRO A 116 -26.62 4.81 21.17
C PRO A 116 -25.37 4.67 22.04
N SER A 117 -25.20 3.53 22.71
CA SER A 117 -24.09 3.25 23.63
C SER A 117 -22.92 2.50 22.98
N ILE A 118 -23.03 2.15 21.68
CA ILE A 118 -22.03 1.33 20.98
C ILE A 118 -21.33 2.17 19.92
N TYR A 119 -20.01 2.13 19.98
CA TYR A 119 -19.08 2.74 19.01
C TYR A 119 -18.21 1.65 18.40
N ALA A 120 -17.81 1.83 17.14
CA ALA A 120 -16.87 0.94 16.47
C ALA A 120 -15.88 1.76 15.64
N LEU A 121 -14.64 1.30 15.59
CA LEU A 121 -13.55 1.97 14.85
C LEU A 121 -12.58 0.94 14.25
N SER A 122 -11.70 1.41 13.38
CA SER A 122 -10.66 0.59 12.74
C SER A 122 -11.23 -0.55 11.88
N ASP A 123 -10.57 -1.68 11.84
CA ASP A 123 -10.79 -2.80 10.93
C ASP A 123 -12.21 -3.35 10.95
N VAL A 124 -12.89 -3.30 12.09
CA VAL A 124 -14.28 -3.77 12.19
C VAL A 124 -15.28 -2.87 11.43
N THR A 125 -14.85 -1.65 11.05
CA THR A 125 -15.65 -0.72 10.20
C THR A 125 -15.22 -0.75 8.74
N ASN A 126 -14.15 -1.47 8.42
CA ASN A 126 -13.61 -1.71 7.06
C ASN A 126 -13.41 -0.44 6.21
N ARG A 127 -12.87 0.63 6.81
CA ARG A 127 -12.58 1.89 6.11
C ARG A 127 -11.15 1.90 5.58
N VAL A 128 -10.16 2.12 6.45
CA VAL A 128 -8.73 2.08 6.15
C VAL A 128 -8.05 1.21 7.21
N ASN A 129 -7.66 0.02 6.83
CA ASN A 129 -7.18 -1.02 7.74
C ASN A 129 -5.68 -0.86 7.99
N LEU A 130 -5.31 0.20 8.72
CA LEU A 130 -3.94 0.54 9.10
C LEU A 130 -3.88 0.88 10.58
N THR A 131 -2.89 0.35 11.29
CA THR A 131 -2.69 0.60 12.73
C THR A 131 -2.64 2.09 13.09
N PRO A 132 -1.93 2.98 12.36
CA PRO A 132 -1.93 4.41 12.66
C PRO A 132 -3.33 5.05 12.54
N VAL A 133 -4.14 4.58 11.60
CA VAL A 133 -5.53 5.05 11.44
C VAL A 133 -6.37 4.61 12.63
N ALA A 134 -6.26 3.35 13.06
CA ALA A 134 -6.94 2.85 14.26
C ALA A 134 -6.61 3.70 15.49
N THR A 135 -5.34 4.04 15.67
CA THR A 135 -4.88 4.90 16.77
C THR A 135 -5.48 6.30 16.68
N ALA A 136 -5.48 6.90 15.48
CA ALA A 136 -6.04 8.24 15.26
C ALA A 136 -7.56 8.26 15.53
N GLU A 137 -8.29 7.26 15.04
CA GLU A 137 -9.73 7.09 15.31
C GLU A 137 -10.02 6.93 16.79
N GLY A 138 -9.23 6.08 17.50
CA GLY A 138 -9.36 5.88 18.94
C GLY A 138 -9.11 7.16 19.73
N MET A 139 -8.05 7.91 19.42
CA MET A 139 -7.74 9.18 20.06
C MET A 139 -8.80 10.25 19.78
N PHE A 140 -9.33 10.31 18.56
CA PHE A 140 -10.46 11.19 18.24
C PHE A 140 -11.66 10.86 19.11
N LEU A 141 -12.05 9.58 19.19
CA LEU A 141 -13.22 9.15 19.93
C LEU A 141 -13.09 9.46 21.43
N VAL A 142 -11.93 9.15 22.04
CA VAL A 142 -11.65 9.47 23.46
C VAL A 142 -11.70 10.97 23.70
N ASN A 143 -11.06 11.77 22.87
CA ASN A 143 -11.08 13.22 22.99
C ASN A 143 -12.50 13.79 22.88
N LYS A 144 -13.31 13.25 21.98
CA LYS A 144 -14.70 13.67 21.82
C LYS A 144 -15.57 13.30 23.02
N LEU A 145 -15.47 12.06 23.50
CA LEU A 145 -16.35 11.55 24.57
C LEU A 145 -15.99 12.08 25.96
N TYR A 146 -14.70 12.30 26.23
CA TYR A 146 -14.23 12.58 27.59
C TYR A 146 -13.53 13.93 27.75
N ALA A 147 -13.02 14.54 26.68
CA ALA A 147 -12.35 15.82 26.73
C ALA A 147 -13.12 16.96 26.05
N ASN A 148 -14.31 16.69 25.52
CA ASN A 148 -15.16 17.64 24.79
C ASN A 148 -14.39 18.42 23.68
N LYS A 149 -13.43 17.75 23.02
CA LYS A 149 -12.66 18.32 21.91
C LYS A 149 -13.37 18.05 20.60
N ALA A 150 -13.59 19.11 19.82
CA ALA A 150 -14.04 19.01 18.45
C ALA A 150 -12.88 18.56 17.53
N GLY A 151 -13.22 17.94 16.41
CA GLY A 151 -12.26 17.53 15.39
C GLY A 151 -12.87 16.48 14.45
N ASN A 152 -12.03 15.94 13.61
CA ASN A 152 -12.31 14.81 12.74
C ASN A 152 -10.99 14.10 12.43
N VAL A 153 -11.05 12.82 12.07
CA VAL A 153 -9.92 12.13 11.48
C VAL A 153 -9.90 12.46 10.00
N ASP A 154 -8.74 12.93 9.53
CA ASP A 154 -8.50 13.22 8.12
C ASP A 154 -7.95 11.95 7.46
N TYR A 155 -8.68 11.43 6.49
CA TYR A 155 -8.32 10.24 5.71
C TYR A 155 -7.63 10.58 4.39
N GLU A 156 -7.42 11.86 4.10
CA GLU A 156 -6.69 12.25 2.90
C GLU A 156 -5.17 12.11 3.11
N ASN A 157 -4.48 11.71 2.06
CA ASN A 157 -3.02 11.63 2.02
C ASN A 157 -2.40 10.80 3.16
N ILE A 158 -3.01 9.66 3.49
CA ILE A 158 -2.45 8.71 4.45
C ILE A 158 -1.24 8.02 3.80
N PRO A 159 -0.02 8.20 4.35
CA PRO A 159 1.13 7.47 3.85
C PRO A 159 0.98 5.98 4.13
N THR A 160 1.38 5.18 3.16
CA THR A 160 1.27 3.73 3.23
C THR A 160 2.56 3.09 2.77
N ALA A 161 3.01 2.05 3.45
CA ALA A 161 4.14 1.23 3.04
C ALA A 161 3.69 -0.21 2.78
N VAL A 162 4.39 -0.87 1.83
CA VAL A 162 4.39 -2.33 1.67
C VAL A 162 5.81 -2.80 1.87
N PHE A 163 6.03 -3.65 2.86
CA PHE A 163 7.35 -4.17 3.21
C PHE A 163 7.75 -5.37 2.33
N SER A 164 7.48 -5.23 1.04
CA SER A 164 8.02 -6.12 0.01
C SER A 164 9.52 -5.91 -0.17
N GLN A 165 10.16 -6.66 -1.05
CA GLN A 165 11.58 -6.55 -1.36
C GLN A 165 11.80 -6.45 -2.87
N PRO A 166 11.96 -5.21 -3.38
CA PRO A 166 12.09 -3.90 -2.70
C PRO A 166 10.80 -3.41 -2.03
N SER A 167 10.94 -2.52 -1.04
CA SER A 167 9.80 -1.93 -0.33
C SER A 167 9.08 -0.89 -1.17
N ILE A 168 7.80 -0.67 -0.88
CA ILE A 168 7.00 0.43 -1.44
C ILE A 168 6.72 1.46 -0.36
N GLY A 169 6.77 2.74 -0.74
CA GLY A 169 6.16 3.84 0.00
C GLY A 169 5.27 4.64 -0.94
N THR A 170 4.10 5.07 -0.47
CA THR A 170 3.16 5.85 -1.27
C THR A 170 2.39 6.83 -0.39
N VAL A 171 2.08 8.01 -0.94
CA VAL A 171 1.20 8.99 -0.32
C VAL A 171 0.47 9.80 -1.38
N GLY A 172 -0.77 10.15 -1.12
CA GLY A 172 -1.62 10.91 -2.04
C GLY A 172 -2.28 10.05 -3.11
N LEU A 173 -2.55 10.65 -4.26
CA LEU A 173 -3.32 10.05 -5.34
C LEU A 173 -2.45 9.18 -6.24
N THR A 174 -2.99 8.09 -6.76
CA THR A 174 -2.43 7.40 -7.92
C THR A 174 -2.61 8.26 -9.17
N GLU A 175 -1.87 7.98 -10.25
CA GLU A 175 -2.02 8.73 -11.51
C GLU A 175 -3.45 8.65 -12.04
N ALA A 176 -4.10 7.48 -11.98
CA ALA A 176 -5.48 7.32 -12.41
C ALA A 176 -6.43 8.22 -11.61
N GLN A 177 -6.32 8.22 -10.29
CA GLN A 177 -7.12 9.07 -9.41
C GLN A 177 -6.83 10.57 -9.62
N ALA A 178 -5.56 10.93 -9.84
CA ALA A 178 -5.18 12.32 -10.11
C ALA A 178 -5.78 12.82 -11.43
N ARG A 179 -5.73 12.00 -12.49
CA ARG A 179 -6.32 12.34 -13.80
C ARG A 179 -7.85 12.36 -13.79
N GLU A 180 -8.49 11.58 -12.91
CA GLU A 180 -9.94 11.67 -12.69
C GLU A 180 -10.33 12.98 -11.99
N LYS A 181 -9.52 13.41 -11.01
CA LYS A 181 -9.80 14.59 -10.17
C LYS A 181 -9.39 15.92 -10.81
N PHE A 182 -8.34 15.91 -11.65
CA PHE A 182 -7.74 17.09 -12.25
C PHE A 182 -7.52 16.90 -13.75
N SER A 183 -7.74 17.96 -14.53
CA SER A 183 -7.58 17.94 -15.99
C SER A 183 -6.13 18.09 -16.48
N ASP A 184 -5.22 18.54 -15.61
CA ASP A 184 -3.88 19.03 -15.96
C ASP A 184 -2.80 18.47 -15.02
N ILE A 185 -2.53 17.16 -15.13
CA ILE A 185 -1.53 16.45 -14.33
C ILE A 185 -0.23 16.29 -15.10
N ASP A 186 0.87 16.77 -14.53
CA ASP A 186 2.23 16.43 -14.91
C ASP A 186 2.70 15.23 -14.09
N VAL A 187 3.34 14.29 -14.79
CA VAL A 187 3.85 13.05 -14.20
C VAL A 187 5.36 13.02 -14.36
N TYR A 188 6.05 13.01 -13.23
CA TYR A 188 7.50 12.89 -13.18
C TYR A 188 7.87 11.48 -12.74
N LYS A 189 8.77 10.83 -13.46
CA LYS A 189 9.23 9.46 -13.17
C LYS A 189 10.73 9.37 -13.34
N THR A 190 11.37 8.64 -12.44
CA THR A 190 12.76 8.23 -12.60
C THR A 190 12.96 6.81 -12.09
N ASP A 191 13.90 6.09 -12.68
CA ASP A 191 14.41 4.86 -12.12
C ASP A 191 15.95 4.85 -12.22
N PHE A 192 16.60 4.41 -11.15
CA PHE A 192 18.05 4.40 -11.08
C PHE A 192 18.56 3.19 -10.29
N LYS A 193 19.83 2.88 -10.48
CA LYS A 193 20.54 1.88 -9.68
C LYS A 193 21.13 2.56 -8.45
N PRO A 194 20.70 2.20 -7.21
CA PRO A 194 21.30 2.76 -6.01
C PRO A 194 22.81 2.58 -5.97
N MET A 195 23.55 3.58 -5.52
CA MET A 195 25.02 3.54 -5.46
C MET A 195 25.57 2.30 -4.75
N LYS A 196 24.94 1.88 -3.64
CA LYS A 196 25.31 0.66 -2.88
C LYS A 196 25.28 -0.60 -3.74
N ASN A 197 24.47 -0.62 -4.80
CA ASN A 197 24.35 -1.77 -5.71
C ASN A 197 25.42 -1.79 -6.81
N THR A 198 26.22 -0.74 -6.93
CA THR A 198 27.30 -0.65 -7.94
C THR A 198 28.41 -1.64 -7.63
N LEU A 199 28.88 -1.68 -6.36
CA LEU A 199 29.95 -2.59 -5.94
C LEU A 199 29.43 -4.00 -5.65
N SER A 200 28.23 -4.13 -5.09
CA SER A 200 27.66 -5.45 -4.75
C SER A 200 27.25 -6.29 -5.96
N GLY A 201 27.19 -5.68 -7.14
CA GLY A 201 26.69 -6.36 -8.34
C GLY A 201 25.16 -6.60 -8.36
N SER A 202 24.43 -6.15 -7.35
CA SER A 202 22.96 -6.26 -7.32
C SER A 202 22.34 -5.55 -8.53
N SER A 203 21.36 -6.19 -9.15
CA SER A 203 20.60 -5.62 -10.27
C SER A 203 19.37 -4.83 -9.82
N GLU A 204 19.12 -4.75 -8.51
CA GLU A 204 17.97 -4.05 -7.95
C GLU A 204 18.03 -2.56 -8.26
N ARG A 205 16.90 -2.02 -8.72
CA ARG A 205 16.72 -0.61 -9.02
C ARG A 205 15.73 0.04 -8.07
N THR A 206 15.78 1.35 -7.99
CA THR A 206 14.80 2.19 -7.30
C THR A 206 13.97 2.93 -8.34
N PHE A 207 12.66 3.01 -8.12
CA PHE A 207 11.73 3.77 -8.94
C PHE A 207 11.05 4.83 -8.10
N MET A 208 10.89 6.02 -8.66
CA MET A 208 10.19 7.14 -8.04
C MET A 208 9.23 7.79 -9.01
N LYS A 209 8.08 8.22 -8.49
CA LYS A 209 7.05 8.91 -9.25
C LYS A 209 6.46 10.04 -8.43
N MET A 210 6.28 11.21 -9.06
CA MET A 210 5.64 12.38 -8.49
C MET A 210 4.54 12.87 -9.43
N LEU A 211 3.40 13.23 -8.86
CA LEU A 211 2.24 13.76 -9.57
C LEU A 211 2.00 15.21 -9.16
N VAL A 212 1.93 16.10 -10.14
CA VAL A 212 1.81 17.55 -9.92
C VAL A 212 0.61 18.09 -10.70
N VAL A 213 -0.22 18.89 -10.05
CA VAL A 213 -1.28 19.66 -10.73
C VAL A 213 -0.62 20.88 -11.38
N ARG A 214 -0.55 20.89 -12.72
CA ARG A 214 0.19 21.91 -13.48
C ARG A 214 -0.26 23.34 -13.17
N SER A 215 -1.56 23.57 -13.09
CA SER A 215 -2.14 24.91 -12.85
C SER A 215 -1.82 25.49 -11.47
N THR A 216 -1.54 24.65 -10.48
CA THR A 216 -1.29 25.07 -9.09
C THR A 216 0.10 24.71 -8.58
N ASP A 217 0.87 23.97 -9.37
CA ASP A 217 2.17 23.38 -9.01
C ASP A 217 2.13 22.47 -7.77
N LYS A 218 0.94 22.10 -7.28
CA LYS A 218 0.80 21.27 -6.08
C LYS A 218 1.17 19.81 -6.36
N VAL A 219 1.98 19.24 -5.48
CA VAL A 219 2.25 17.81 -5.47
C VAL A 219 1.06 17.10 -4.83
N VAL A 220 0.45 16.16 -5.56
CA VAL A 220 -0.77 15.45 -5.13
C VAL A 220 -0.57 13.93 -4.99
N GLY A 221 0.57 13.42 -5.38
CA GLY A 221 0.92 12.01 -5.21
C GLY A 221 2.43 11.80 -5.30
N MET A 222 2.96 10.96 -4.42
CA MET A 222 4.36 10.52 -4.43
C MET A 222 4.43 9.03 -4.16
N HIS A 223 5.21 8.33 -4.96
CA HIS A 223 5.33 6.88 -4.93
C HIS A 223 6.79 6.47 -5.12
N MET A 224 7.21 5.48 -4.36
CA MET A 224 8.56 4.96 -4.43
C MET A 224 8.56 3.43 -4.32
N VAL A 225 9.40 2.78 -5.11
CA VAL A 225 9.79 1.37 -4.94
C VAL A 225 11.30 1.33 -4.76
N GLY A 226 11.76 0.90 -3.61
CA GLY A 226 13.19 0.85 -3.31
C GLY A 226 13.48 0.73 -1.83
N PRO A 227 14.77 0.66 -1.47
CA PRO A 227 15.18 0.67 -0.07
C PRO A 227 14.68 1.93 0.65
N GLU A 228 14.26 1.79 1.90
CA GLU A 228 13.83 2.88 2.78
C GLU A 228 12.60 3.67 2.26
N ALA A 229 11.85 3.11 1.28
CA ALA A 229 10.73 3.80 0.66
C ALA A 229 9.69 4.30 1.69
N GLY A 230 9.39 3.50 2.72
CA GLY A 230 8.46 3.89 3.79
C GLY A 230 8.95 5.08 4.60
N GLU A 231 10.23 5.09 4.98
CA GLU A 231 10.84 6.17 5.76
C GLU A 231 10.90 7.48 4.98
N ILE A 232 11.27 7.41 3.71
CA ILE A 232 11.33 8.58 2.82
C ILE A 232 9.94 9.16 2.60
N ILE A 233 8.97 8.34 2.23
CA ILE A 233 7.59 8.78 1.95
C ILE A 233 6.90 9.29 3.21
N GLN A 234 7.19 8.75 4.40
CA GLN A 234 6.67 9.30 5.66
C GLN A 234 7.07 10.77 5.84
N GLY A 235 8.29 11.13 5.53
CA GLY A 235 8.75 12.53 5.58
C GLY A 235 8.02 13.40 4.56
N PHE A 236 7.91 12.96 3.33
CA PHE A 236 7.22 13.70 2.25
C PHE A 236 5.71 13.79 2.44
N ALA A 237 5.08 12.87 3.16
CA ALA A 237 3.67 12.98 3.51
C ALA A 237 3.36 14.26 4.29
N VAL A 238 4.28 14.71 5.15
CA VAL A 238 4.15 15.98 5.87
C VAL A 238 4.17 17.17 4.89
N ALA A 239 5.06 17.15 3.91
CA ALA A 239 5.14 18.19 2.88
C ALA A 239 3.86 18.24 2.02
N ILE A 240 3.35 17.10 1.58
CA ILE A 240 2.08 17.02 0.83
C ILE A 240 0.92 17.56 1.66
N ARG A 241 0.81 17.17 2.92
CA ARG A 241 -0.24 17.69 3.81
C ARG A 241 -0.12 19.20 4.05
N ALA A 242 1.08 19.74 4.04
CA ALA A 242 1.33 21.18 4.09
C ALA A 242 1.03 21.91 2.75
N GLY A 243 0.70 21.16 1.70
CA GLY A 243 0.40 21.72 0.38
C GLY A 243 1.63 22.11 -0.42
N ALA A 244 2.75 21.43 -0.24
CA ALA A 244 3.99 21.70 -0.95
C ALA A 244 3.81 21.62 -2.47
N THR A 245 4.51 22.53 -3.17
CA THR A 245 4.54 22.59 -4.63
C THR A 245 5.82 21.94 -5.17
N LYS A 246 5.81 21.61 -6.47
CA LYS A 246 7.01 21.10 -7.16
C LYS A 246 8.19 22.07 -7.01
N ALA A 247 7.91 23.36 -7.12
CA ALA A 247 8.92 24.41 -6.92
C ALA A 247 9.56 24.37 -5.53
N ILE A 248 8.82 24.03 -4.48
CA ILE A 248 9.39 23.84 -3.12
C ILE A 248 10.35 22.65 -3.11
N PHE A 249 9.97 21.52 -3.71
CA PHE A 249 10.85 20.36 -3.82
C PHE A 249 12.13 20.72 -4.58
N ASP A 250 12.01 21.37 -5.74
CA ASP A 250 13.16 21.74 -6.60
C ASP A 250 14.10 22.77 -5.98
N ASN A 251 13.59 23.63 -5.10
CA ASN A 251 14.39 24.66 -4.42
C ASN A 251 14.94 24.19 -3.06
N THR A 252 14.56 23.01 -2.58
CA THR A 252 15.09 22.45 -1.35
C THR A 252 16.42 21.79 -1.65
N ILE A 253 17.48 22.20 -0.93
CA ILE A 253 18.81 21.61 -1.08
C ILE A 253 18.77 20.18 -0.56
N GLY A 254 19.09 19.22 -1.42
CA GLY A 254 19.12 17.79 -1.10
C GLY A 254 20.28 17.39 -0.17
N ILE A 255 20.14 16.24 0.45
CA ILE A 255 21.24 15.59 1.17
C ILE A 255 21.95 14.63 0.21
N HIS A 256 23.14 14.97 -0.21
CA HIS A 256 23.92 14.15 -1.14
C HIS A 256 24.95 13.25 -0.43
N PRO A 257 25.09 11.97 -0.81
CA PRO A 257 24.22 11.23 -1.76
C PRO A 257 23.12 10.45 -1.02
N THR A 258 21.87 10.72 -1.33
CA THR A 258 20.71 9.99 -0.80
C THR A 258 19.71 9.65 -1.88
N ALA A 259 18.87 8.63 -1.65
CA ALA A 259 17.78 8.35 -2.56
C ALA A 259 16.68 9.42 -2.51
N ALA A 260 16.51 10.10 -1.37
CA ALA A 260 15.44 11.09 -1.20
C ALA A 260 15.61 12.32 -2.11
N GLU A 261 16.85 12.73 -2.40
CA GLU A 261 17.14 13.87 -3.29
C GLU A 261 16.68 13.62 -4.73
N GLU A 262 16.61 12.36 -5.15
CA GLU A 262 16.16 11.99 -6.49
C GLU A 262 14.67 12.32 -6.76
N PHE A 263 13.92 12.76 -5.75
CA PHE A 263 12.60 13.36 -5.95
C PHE A 263 12.63 14.79 -6.52
N GLU A 264 13.80 15.37 -6.73
CA GLU A 264 13.99 16.56 -7.60
C GLU A 264 13.83 16.21 -9.10
N ILE A 265 12.97 15.27 -9.42
CA ILE A 265 12.75 14.72 -10.76
C ILE A 265 12.36 15.81 -11.75
N GLY A 266 13.05 15.87 -12.90
CA GLY A 266 12.75 16.81 -13.98
C GLY A 266 13.49 18.14 -13.85
N ARG A 267 14.30 18.34 -12.81
CA ARG A 267 15.30 19.41 -12.77
C ARG A 267 16.45 19.04 -13.70
N ALA A 268 16.77 19.92 -14.64
CA ALA A 268 17.98 19.74 -15.43
C ALA A 268 19.19 19.84 -14.48
N HIS A 269 19.92 18.75 -14.31
CA HIS A 269 21.25 18.83 -13.71
C HIS A 269 22.15 19.56 -14.70
N VAL A 270 22.53 20.80 -14.37
CA VAL A 270 23.52 21.61 -15.12
C VAL A 270 24.91 21.15 -14.70
#